data_ed806880f9fbd31b52d5c94d0aefdabf
#
_entry.id   ed806880f9fbd31b52d5c94d0aefdabf
#
_cell.length_a   1.000
_cell.length_b   1.000
_cell.length_c   1.000
_cell.angle_alpha   90.00
_cell.angle_beta   90.00
_cell.angle_gamma   90.00
#
_symmetry.space_group_name_H-M   'P 1'
#
loop_
_entity.id
_entity.type
_entity.pdbx_description
1 polymer ?
#
loop_
_entity_poly.entity_id
_entity_poly.type
_entity_poly.pdbx_seq_one_letter_code
_entity_poly.pdbx_strand_id
1 'polypeptide(L)'
;MAKKVTAIVKLQLPAGKATPGPPVGSTLGPHGINIPGFTKEFNAKTQDQAGLIIPVVMTIYQDRSFTFILKTPPAPVLIKKVCGIESASAAPNKNKVAKITKAQVEEIAKLKMPDLNANSLESAMSMIAGTARSMGVEVVD
;
A
#
# COMPACT_ATOMS: atom_id res chain seq x y z
N MET A 1 -29.91 -10.49 -1.77
CA MET A 1 -29.77 -9.80 -3.06
C MET A 1 -28.43 -9.10 -3.16
N ALA A 2 -27.81 -9.14 -4.31
CA ALA A 2 -26.58 -8.39 -4.53
C ALA A 2 -26.87 -6.89 -4.55
N LYS A 3 -26.16 -6.12 -3.75
CA LYS A 3 -26.29 -4.66 -3.72
C LYS A 3 -25.62 -4.06 -4.95
N LYS A 4 -26.23 -3.02 -5.50
CA LYS A 4 -25.67 -2.32 -6.66
C LYS A 4 -24.49 -1.45 -6.21
N VAL A 5 -23.34 -1.64 -6.86
CA VAL A 5 -22.13 -0.85 -6.60
C VAL A 5 -22.31 0.54 -7.22
N THR A 6 -22.16 1.59 -6.40
CA THR A 6 -22.22 2.98 -6.86
C THR A 6 -20.84 3.49 -7.24
N ALA A 7 -19.83 3.16 -6.45
CA ALA A 7 -18.48 3.62 -6.68
C ALA A 7 -17.45 2.67 -6.04
N ILE A 8 -16.26 2.67 -6.61
CA ILE A 8 -15.10 1.99 -6.03
C ILE A 8 -14.04 3.06 -5.77
N VAL A 9 -13.58 3.15 -4.53
CA VAL A 9 -12.59 4.15 -4.10
C VAL A 9 -11.34 3.44 -3.62
N LYS A 10 -10.20 3.91 -4.08
CA LYS A 10 -8.89 3.39 -3.68
C LYS A 10 -8.17 4.45 -2.86
N LEU A 11 -7.71 4.08 -1.67
CA LEU A 11 -7.03 4.98 -0.74
C LEU A 11 -5.75 4.33 -0.23
N GLN A 12 -4.80 5.15 0.20
CA GLN A 12 -3.61 4.71 0.92
C GLN A 12 -3.60 5.45 2.26
N LEU A 13 -3.64 4.69 3.35
CA LEU A 13 -3.74 5.25 4.69
C LEU A 13 -2.68 4.66 5.62
N PRO A 14 -2.15 5.46 6.56
CA PRO A 14 -1.24 4.92 7.59
C PRO A 14 -1.95 3.88 8.44
N ALA A 15 -1.33 2.73 8.63
CA ALA A 15 -1.88 1.65 9.43
C ALA A 15 -2.07 2.09 10.89
N GLY A 16 -3.26 1.85 11.43
CA GLY A 16 -3.59 2.18 12.80
C GLY A 16 -3.76 3.67 13.10
N LYS A 17 -3.59 4.54 12.11
CA LYS A 17 -3.61 6.00 12.27
C LYS A 17 -4.56 6.72 11.31
N ALA A 18 -5.52 6.01 10.73
CA ALA A 18 -6.51 6.66 9.88
C ALA A 18 -7.38 7.62 10.69
N THR A 19 -7.63 8.80 10.13
CA THR A 19 -8.46 9.84 10.75
C THR A 19 -9.58 10.25 9.80
N PRO A 20 -10.69 10.80 10.32
CA PRO A 20 -11.78 11.31 9.48
C PRO A 20 -11.41 12.53 8.63
N GLY A 21 -10.25 13.12 8.88
CA GLY A 21 -9.75 14.26 8.10
C GLY A 21 -9.28 13.87 6.70
N PRO A 22 -8.74 14.82 5.93
CA PRO A 22 -8.17 14.51 4.62
C PRO A 22 -7.06 13.45 4.74
N PRO A 23 -6.90 12.53 3.76
CA PRO A 23 -7.68 12.45 2.52
C PRO A 23 -9.00 11.67 2.63
N VAL A 24 -9.27 11.03 3.76
CA VAL A 24 -10.44 10.15 3.94
C VAL A 24 -11.75 10.94 3.81
N GLY A 25 -11.90 12.02 4.58
CA GLY A 25 -13.09 12.83 4.56
C GLY A 25 -13.39 13.46 3.21
N SER A 26 -12.37 13.96 2.53
CA SER A 26 -12.54 14.60 1.22
C SER A 26 -12.91 13.59 0.12
N THR A 27 -12.41 12.36 0.22
CA THR A 27 -12.66 11.31 -0.78
C THR A 27 -13.99 10.60 -0.54
N LEU A 28 -14.33 10.33 0.71
CA LEU A 28 -15.50 9.52 1.08
C LEU A 28 -16.74 10.37 1.41
N GLY A 29 -16.55 11.63 1.77
CA GLY A 29 -17.66 12.54 2.11
C GLY A 29 -18.73 12.64 1.03
N PRO A 30 -18.38 12.85 -0.25
CA PRO A 30 -19.36 12.93 -1.33
C PRO A 30 -20.24 11.68 -1.50
N HIS A 31 -19.77 10.53 -1.04
CA HIS A 31 -20.50 9.26 -1.13
C HIS A 31 -21.46 9.03 0.05
N GLY A 32 -21.40 9.88 1.07
CA GLY A 32 -22.31 9.82 2.22
C GLY A 32 -22.18 8.60 3.11
N ILE A 33 -20.98 8.00 3.17
CA ILE A 33 -20.72 6.83 4.01
C ILE A 33 -20.33 7.24 5.44
N ASN A 34 -20.40 6.28 6.38
CA ASN A 34 -20.02 6.51 7.76
C ASN A 34 -18.48 6.48 7.92
N ILE A 35 -17.86 7.64 7.79
CA ILE A 35 -16.40 7.79 7.87
C ILE A 35 -15.83 7.37 9.23
N PRO A 36 -16.39 7.79 10.38
CA PRO A 36 -15.88 7.32 11.68
C PRO A 36 -15.93 5.81 11.86
N GLY A 37 -16.99 5.17 11.36
CA GLY A 37 -17.11 3.71 11.38
C GLY A 37 -16.02 3.03 10.57
N PHE A 38 -15.75 3.54 9.37
CA PHE A 38 -14.67 3.03 8.52
C PHE A 38 -13.30 3.18 9.18
N THR A 39 -12.98 4.38 9.69
CA THR A 39 -11.67 4.61 10.30
C THR A 39 -11.44 3.73 11.52
N LYS A 40 -12.46 3.50 12.32
CA LYS A 40 -12.39 2.61 13.48
C LYS A 40 -12.09 1.17 13.07
N GLU A 41 -12.81 0.65 12.08
CA GLU A 41 -12.59 -0.71 11.57
C GLU A 41 -11.21 -0.86 10.92
N PHE A 42 -10.80 0.12 10.11
CA PHE A 42 -9.50 0.14 9.47
C PHE A 42 -8.38 0.11 10.51
N ASN A 43 -8.44 0.99 11.51
CA ASN A 43 -7.43 1.05 12.56
C ASN A 43 -7.36 -0.26 13.35
N ALA A 44 -8.49 -0.87 13.66
CA ALA A 44 -8.54 -2.16 14.36
C ALA A 44 -7.89 -3.29 13.54
N LYS A 45 -8.15 -3.32 12.23
CA LYS A 45 -7.60 -4.35 11.34
C LYS A 45 -6.12 -4.16 10.99
N THR A 46 -5.63 -2.93 11.06
CA THR A 46 -4.25 -2.60 10.65
C THR A 46 -3.32 -2.30 11.84
N GLN A 47 -3.80 -2.52 13.04
CA GLN A 47 -3.03 -2.21 14.26
C GLN A 47 -1.68 -2.94 14.31
N ASP A 48 -1.64 -4.18 13.84
CA ASP A 48 -0.42 -5.01 13.79
C ASP A 48 0.59 -4.51 12.75
N GLN A 49 0.16 -3.67 11.83
CA GLN A 49 0.98 -3.17 10.73
C GLN A 49 1.32 -1.68 10.91
N ALA A 50 1.24 -1.18 12.13
CA ALA A 50 1.53 0.22 12.44
C ALA A 50 2.90 0.65 11.89
N GLY A 51 2.94 1.84 11.32
CA GLY A 51 4.13 2.38 10.66
C GLY A 51 4.23 2.09 9.16
N LEU A 52 3.32 1.30 8.60
CA LEU A 52 3.22 1.05 7.16
C LEU A 52 2.03 1.80 6.57
N ILE A 53 2.11 2.09 5.29
CA ILE A 53 0.99 2.62 4.53
C ILE A 53 0.25 1.44 3.91
N ILE A 54 -1.06 1.36 4.16
CA ILE A 54 -1.88 0.25 3.69
C ILE A 54 -2.83 0.74 2.59
N PRO A 55 -2.78 0.16 1.39
CA PRO A 55 -3.76 0.44 0.35
C PRO A 55 -5.11 -0.18 0.72
N VAL A 56 -6.17 0.59 0.54
CA VAL A 56 -7.55 0.16 0.79
C VAL A 56 -8.35 0.29 -0.51
N VAL A 57 -9.03 -0.77 -0.89
CA VAL A 57 -10.02 -0.73 -1.97
C VAL A 57 -11.39 -0.81 -1.34
N MET A 58 -12.12 0.28 -1.41
CA MET A 58 -13.46 0.39 -0.83
C MET A 58 -14.52 0.32 -1.92
N THR A 59 -15.49 -0.56 -1.75
CA THR A 59 -16.67 -0.66 -2.60
C THR A 59 -17.84 -0.01 -1.90
N ILE A 60 -18.46 0.99 -2.55
CA ILE A 60 -19.59 1.74 -2.00
C ILE A 60 -20.84 1.31 -2.75
N TYR A 61 -21.88 0.98 -2.01
CA TYR A 61 -23.16 0.51 -2.53
C TYR A 61 -24.20 1.63 -2.56
N GLN A 62 -25.28 1.39 -3.28
CA GLN A 62 -26.36 2.36 -3.48
C GLN A 62 -27.05 2.76 -2.17
N ASP A 63 -27.10 1.88 -1.20
CA ASP A 63 -27.69 2.13 0.12
C ASP A 63 -26.75 2.86 1.09
N ARG A 64 -25.63 3.38 0.61
CA ARG A 64 -24.58 4.04 1.39
C ARG A 64 -23.80 3.11 2.31
N SER A 65 -24.00 1.80 2.21
CA SER A 65 -23.13 0.83 2.86
C SER A 65 -21.84 0.70 2.09
N PHE A 66 -20.82 0.15 2.74
CA PHE A 66 -19.51 -0.05 2.12
C PHE A 66 -18.89 -1.36 2.58
N THR A 67 -18.04 -1.91 1.74
CA THR A 67 -17.11 -2.97 2.11
C THR A 67 -15.72 -2.54 1.69
N PHE A 68 -14.68 -2.99 2.38
CA PHE A 68 -13.33 -2.65 2.01
C PHE A 68 -12.41 -3.86 2.13
N ILE A 69 -11.38 -3.86 1.29
CA ILE A 69 -10.34 -4.88 1.26
C ILE A 69 -9.02 -4.19 1.53
N LEU A 70 -8.25 -4.75 2.46
CA LEU A 70 -6.89 -4.30 2.74
C LEU A 70 -5.93 -5.09 1.86
N LYS A 71 -5.02 -4.37 1.21
CA LYS A 71 -3.97 -4.98 0.40
C LYS A 71 -2.63 -4.91 1.13
N THR A 72 -1.63 -5.60 0.61
CA THR A 72 -0.28 -5.51 1.15
C THR A 72 0.27 -4.10 0.94
N PRO A 73 1.20 -3.63 1.81
CA PRO A 73 1.82 -2.31 1.63
C PRO A 73 2.44 -2.17 0.24
N PRO A 74 2.45 -0.95 -0.35
CA PRO A 74 3.12 -0.72 -1.63
C PRO A 74 4.59 -1.11 -1.59
N ALA A 75 5.12 -1.64 -2.69
CA ALA A 75 6.52 -2.04 -2.79
C ALA A 75 7.49 -0.91 -2.39
N PRO A 76 7.31 0.35 -2.82
CA PRO A 76 8.18 1.44 -2.38
C PRO A 76 8.24 1.63 -0.87
N VAL A 77 7.10 1.45 -0.18
CA VAL A 77 7.04 1.59 1.29
C VAL A 77 7.84 0.49 1.96
N LEU A 78 7.71 -0.75 1.49
CA LEU A 78 8.48 -1.88 2.01
C LEU A 78 9.98 -1.72 1.76
N ILE A 79 10.37 -1.25 0.57
CA ILE A 79 11.76 -0.98 0.23
C ILE A 79 12.35 0.10 1.14
N LYS A 80 11.64 1.19 1.35
CA LYS A 80 12.08 2.26 2.26
C LYS A 80 12.27 1.75 3.68
N LYS A 81 11.35 0.94 4.17
CA LYS A 81 11.43 0.36 5.52
C LYS A 81 12.65 -0.55 5.67
N VAL A 82 12.90 -1.42 4.70
CA VAL A 82 14.03 -2.35 4.73
C VAL A 82 15.37 -1.61 4.62
N CYS A 83 15.42 -0.57 3.78
CA CYS A 83 16.62 0.26 3.60
C CYS A 83 16.84 1.29 4.71
N GLY A 84 15.82 1.54 5.54
CA GLY A 84 15.87 2.54 6.59
C GLY A 84 15.89 3.98 6.10
N ILE A 85 15.33 4.26 4.92
CA ILE A 85 15.25 5.60 4.34
C ILE A 85 13.83 6.16 4.40
N GLU A 86 13.72 7.47 4.53
CA GLU A 86 12.41 8.14 4.58
C GLU A 86 11.86 8.49 3.20
N SER A 87 12.74 8.82 2.26
CA SER A 87 12.36 9.21 0.91
C SER A 87 13.27 8.60 -0.15
N ALA A 88 12.70 8.39 -1.33
CA ALA A 88 13.44 7.93 -2.49
C ALA A 88 14.20 9.08 -3.17
N SER A 89 15.10 8.74 -4.10
CA SER A 89 15.85 9.72 -4.86
C SER A 89 14.96 10.46 -5.86
N ALA A 90 15.16 11.76 -5.99
CA ALA A 90 14.54 12.56 -7.03
C ALA A 90 15.18 12.32 -8.40
N ALA A 91 16.44 11.85 -8.43
CA ALA A 91 17.18 11.53 -9.65
C ALA A 91 17.80 10.13 -9.54
N PRO A 92 16.97 9.05 -9.63
CA PRO A 92 17.40 7.68 -9.29
C PRO A 92 18.48 7.13 -10.22
N ASN A 93 18.58 7.62 -11.44
CA ASN A 93 19.62 7.21 -12.38
C ASN A 93 20.98 7.86 -12.10
N LYS A 94 20.99 8.96 -11.36
CA LYS A 94 22.21 9.72 -11.03
C LYS A 94 22.59 9.62 -9.56
N ASN A 95 21.61 9.71 -8.66
CA ASN A 95 21.79 9.69 -7.21
C ASN A 95 21.22 8.42 -6.60
N LYS A 96 22.08 7.53 -6.13
CA LYS A 96 21.66 6.35 -5.36
C LYS A 96 21.62 6.71 -3.89
N VAL A 97 20.49 6.41 -3.23
CA VAL A 97 20.26 6.79 -1.82
C VAL A 97 20.43 5.61 -0.86
N ALA A 98 20.36 4.38 -1.34
CA ALA A 98 20.49 3.18 -0.51
C ALA A 98 20.86 1.97 -1.36
N LYS A 99 21.16 0.87 -0.67
CA LYS A 99 21.41 -0.44 -1.28
C LYS A 99 20.51 -1.48 -0.65
N ILE A 100 20.06 -2.43 -1.44
CA ILE A 100 19.23 -3.54 -0.98
C ILE A 100 19.84 -4.85 -1.49
N THR A 101 19.87 -5.87 -0.64
CA THR A 101 20.40 -7.18 -1.02
C THR A 101 19.33 -8.01 -1.72
N LYS A 102 19.74 -9.01 -2.49
CA LYS A 102 18.80 -9.95 -3.13
C LYS A 102 17.95 -10.69 -2.09
N ALA A 103 18.50 -11.03 -0.93
CA ALA A 103 17.76 -11.66 0.15
C ALA A 103 16.60 -10.75 0.63
N GLN A 104 16.85 -9.46 0.79
CA GLN A 104 15.83 -8.48 1.17
C GLN A 104 14.76 -8.31 0.09
N VAL A 105 15.18 -8.30 -1.19
CA VAL A 105 14.24 -8.28 -2.32
C VAL A 105 13.35 -9.51 -2.31
N GLU A 106 13.92 -10.69 -2.02
CA GLU A 106 13.15 -11.93 -1.90
C GLU A 106 12.11 -11.87 -0.79
N GLU A 107 12.46 -11.35 0.38
CA GLU A 107 11.51 -11.17 1.49
C GLU A 107 10.34 -10.25 1.09
N ILE A 108 10.64 -9.13 0.46
CA ILE A 108 9.60 -8.19 -0.01
C ILE A 108 8.72 -8.87 -1.06
N ALA A 109 9.32 -9.60 -2.00
CA ALA A 109 8.60 -10.33 -3.03
C ALA A 109 7.63 -11.36 -2.43
N LYS A 110 8.06 -12.11 -1.42
CA LYS A 110 7.21 -13.08 -0.71
C LYS A 110 6.03 -12.42 -0.03
N LEU A 111 6.25 -11.29 0.64
CA LEU A 111 5.18 -10.53 1.29
C LEU A 111 4.18 -9.98 0.28
N LYS A 112 4.64 -9.58 -0.87
CA LYS A 112 3.85 -8.95 -1.91
C LYS A 112 3.20 -9.94 -2.88
N MET A 113 3.63 -11.19 -2.86
CA MET A 113 3.21 -12.22 -3.82
C MET A 113 1.69 -12.34 -4.02
N PRO A 114 0.85 -12.25 -2.97
CA PRO A 114 -0.60 -12.33 -3.14
C PRO A 114 -1.19 -11.21 -4.01
N ASP A 115 -0.54 -10.05 -4.08
CA ASP A 115 -0.99 -8.89 -4.84
C ASP A 115 -0.27 -8.72 -6.18
N LEU A 116 0.76 -9.52 -6.44
CA LEU A 116 1.55 -9.41 -7.67
C LEU A 116 1.03 -10.31 -8.78
N ASN A 117 1.08 -9.82 -10.00
CA ASN A 117 0.81 -10.60 -11.19
C ASN A 117 2.12 -11.28 -11.67
N ALA A 118 2.64 -12.17 -10.85
CA ALA A 118 3.89 -12.90 -11.11
C ALA A 118 3.65 -14.39 -10.99
N ASN A 119 4.17 -15.15 -11.94
CA ASN A 119 4.02 -16.61 -11.98
C ASN A 119 5.02 -17.34 -11.11
N SER A 120 6.12 -16.67 -10.73
CA SER A 120 7.18 -17.25 -9.93
C SER A 120 7.78 -16.23 -8.97
N LEU A 121 8.47 -16.70 -7.95
CA LEU A 121 9.19 -15.84 -7.02
C LEU A 121 10.25 -14.99 -7.74
N GLU A 122 10.96 -15.57 -8.70
CA GLU A 122 11.98 -14.87 -9.49
C GLU A 122 11.39 -13.67 -10.25
N SER A 123 10.22 -13.87 -10.87
CA SER A 123 9.49 -12.80 -11.55
C SER A 123 9.09 -11.70 -10.57
N ALA A 124 8.59 -12.06 -9.39
CA ALA A 124 8.24 -11.12 -8.34
C ALA A 124 9.47 -10.32 -7.87
N MET A 125 10.61 -10.99 -7.68
CA MET A 125 11.88 -10.34 -7.32
C MET A 125 12.32 -9.33 -8.39
N SER A 126 12.17 -9.66 -9.67
CA SER A 126 12.46 -8.75 -10.78
C SER A 126 11.59 -7.49 -10.74
N MET A 127 10.31 -7.63 -10.43
CA MET A 127 9.39 -6.52 -10.28
C MET A 127 9.82 -5.59 -9.12
N ILE A 128 10.14 -6.16 -7.98
CA ILE A 128 10.60 -5.41 -6.80
C ILE A 128 11.95 -4.73 -7.09
N ALA A 129 12.88 -5.42 -7.72
CA ALA A 129 14.18 -4.86 -8.10
C ALA A 129 14.03 -3.66 -9.05
N GLY A 130 13.11 -3.75 -10.02
CA GLY A 130 12.80 -2.64 -10.91
C GLY A 130 12.25 -1.43 -10.16
N THR A 131 11.36 -1.64 -9.21
CA THR A 131 10.82 -0.58 -8.34
C THR A 131 11.94 0.05 -7.52
N ALA A 132 12.82 -0.76 -6.93
CA ALA A 132 13.97 -0.27 -6.16
C ALA A 132 14.89 0.61 -7.01
N ARG A 133 15.19 0.20 -8.23
CA ARG A 133 15.99 1.02 -9.15
C ARG A 133 15.33 2.35 -9.47
N SER A 134 14.01 2.37 -9.64
CA SER A 134 13.25 3.60 -9.88
C SER A 134 13.26 4.56 -8.70
N MET A 135 13.56 4.06 -7.50
CA MET A 135 13.68 4.84 -6.27
C MET A 135 15.11 5.30 -5.99
N GLY A 136 16.08 4.90 -6.79
CA GLY A 136 17.49 5.16 -6.51
C GLY A 136 18.10 4.19 -5.50
N VAL A 137 17.53 3.02 -5.33
CA VAL A 137 18.05 1.96 -4.48
C VAL A 137 18.77 0.93 -5.37
N GLU A 138 20.05 0.69 -5.08
CA GLU A 138 20.85 -0.25 -5.84
C GLU A 138 20.64 -1.67 -5.30
N VAL A 139 20.37 -2.61 -6.20
CA VAL A 139 20.24 -4.02 -5.85
C VAL A 139 21.62 -4.68 -5.92
N VAL A 140 22.07 -5.23 -4.80
CA VAL A 140 23.39 -5.90 -4.67
C VAL A 140 23.22 -7.34 -4.25
N ASP A 141 24.26 -8.13 -4.43
CA ASP A 141 24.24 -9.55 -4.03
C ASP A 141 24.39 -9.74 -2.52
#